data_b3a203be7a735d1bc0b02ff64330303f
#
_entry.id   b3a203be7a735d1bc0b02ff64330303f
#
_cell.length_a   1.000
_cell.length_b   1.000
_cell.length_c   1.000
_cell.angle_alpha   90.00
_cell.angle_beta   90.00
_cell.angle_gamma   90.00
#
_symmetry.space_group_name_H-M   'P 1'
#
loop_
_entity.id
_entity.type
_entity.pdbx_description
1 polymer ?
#
loop_
_entity_poly.entity_id
_entity_poly.type
_entity_poly.pdbx_seq_one_letter_code
_entity_poly.pdbx_strand_id
1 'polypeptide(L)'
;MSFAVSCCGHGFVDRRGPGLLASAAAFFAGLASGRHGASAAVPAVDVSTAQKLLADNISVDVHTHGGATGVIAAGAPDGDLARGMQAGRVAIVCLADVPDLPLLGRDEQKVLRAVRQAAPGQLYQYHLDRLGWMDDLVARHGIRRALTVADLRAAHAAGQPAIIVDIEGLDFLEGKLERLEESYQRGVRTMQLVHYTPNEIGDFQTGAVVHNGLTPFGADVIRACNRLGVVVDVAHATEGTVRQAARVVTTPLLLSHTALRGSKAQGPTPLAERQISPDHARVIAETGGSIGIWHFFASPEGYVDGLREMVDVVGVDHVSIGSDHLGGVGVFKDGYDAFTQVVDAMLRGGFTPAETAKIVGGNYLRIFAASTREA
;
A
#
# COMPACT_ATOMS: atom_id res chain seq x y z
N MET A 1 53.72 -36.84 14.64
CA MET A 1 52.64 -37.81 14.36
C MET A 1 51.49 -37.06 13.80
N SER A 2 51.30 -37.28 12.50
CA SER A 2 50.31 -36.64 11.64
C SER A 2 48.99 -37.40 11.73
N PHE A 3 47.88 -36.72 11.87
CA PHE A 3 46.58 -37.27 11.49
C PHE A 3 45.81 -36.23 10.71
N ALA A 4 45.70 -36.52 9.43
CA ALA A 4 44.77 -35.88 8.53
C ALA A 4 43.35 -36.40 8.79
N VAL A 5 42.35 -35.53 8.88
CA VAL A 5 40.95 -35.89 8.83
C VAL A 5 40.29 -35.22 7.63
N SER A 6 39.79 -36.10 6.80
CA SER A 6 39.11 -35.91 5.53
C SER A 6 37.89 -35.04 5.65
N CYS A 7 37.70 -34.12 4.69
CA CYS A 7 36.47 -33.39 4.40
C CYS A 7 35.40 -34.33 3.85
N CYS A 8 34.29 -34.51 4.54
CA CYS A 8 33.05 -35.00 3.95
C CYS A 8 32.12 -33.81 3.73
N GLY A 9 31.85 -33.52 2.47
CA GLY A 9 30.87 -32.53 2.05
C GLY A 9 29.46 -32.99 2.43
N HIS A 10 28.74 -32.09 3.08
CA HIS A 10 27.29 -32.22 3.21
C HIS A 10 26.66 -31.27 2.20
N GLY A 11 26.08 -31.87 1.16
CA GLY A 11 25.27 -31.17 0.19
C GLY A 11 24.05 -30.56 0.88
N PHE A 12 23.85 -29.26 0.72
CA PHE A 12 22.64 -28.57 1.04
C PHE A 12 21.53 -29.06 0.12
N VAL A 13 20.62 -29.86 0.64
CA VAL A 13 19.37 -30.20 -0.04
C VAL A 13 18.43 -29.03 0.09
N ASP A 14 18.36 -28.24 -0.97
CA ASP A 14 17.35 -27.18 -1.17
C ASP A 14 15.96 -27.85 -1.26
N ARG A 15 15.23 -27.88 -0.17
CA ARG A 15 13.81 -28.24 -0.14
C ARG A 15 12.96 -26.97 -0.29
N ARG A 16 12.97 -26.36 -1.48
CA ARG A 16 11.94 -25.43 -1.88
C ARG A 16 10.68 -26.20 -2.21
N GLY A 17 9.72 -26.22 -1.31
CA GLY A 17 8.39 -26.68 -1.60
C GLY A 17 7.67 -25.64 -2.49
N PRO A 18 7.21 -25.99 -3.70
CA PRO A 18 6.38 -25.10 -4.51
C PRO A 18 4.94 -25.23 -4.02
N GLY A 19 4.43 -24.29 -3.27
CA GLY A 19 3.07 -24.51 -2.73
C GLY A 19 2.18 -23.32 -2.40
N LEU A 20 2.70 -22.15 -2.17
CA LEU A 20 1.88 -21.08 -1.58
C LEU A 20 1.35 -20.02 -2.55
N LEU A 21 1.94 -19.83 -3.71
CA LEU A 21 1.56 -18.75 -4.63
C LEU A 21 0.63 -19.17 -5.78
N ALA A 22 0.59 -20.45 -6.16
CA ALA A 22 -0.31 -20.93 -7.22
C ALA A 22 -1.80 -20.94 -6.80
N SER A 23 -2.10 -20.89 -5.50
CA SER A 23 -3.48 -20.99 -5.00
C SER A 23 -4.26 -19.67 -5.01
N ALA A 24 -3.61 -18.51 -5.10
CA ALA A 24 -4.30 -17.23 -5.13
C ALA A 24 -4.97 -16.94 -6.50
N ALA A 25 -4.36 -17.38 -7.59
CA ALA A 25 -4.89 -17.15 -8.94
C ALA A 25 -6.09 -18.06 -9.32
N ALA A 26 -6.24 -19.22 -8.70
CA ALA A 26 -7.28 -20.18 -9.05
C ALA A 26 -8.67 -19.89 -8.44
N PHE A 27 -8.79 -18.92 -7.52
CA PHE A 27 -10.05 -18.70 -6.76
C PHE A 27 -11.01 -17.71 -7.43
N PHE A 28 -10.61 -17.00 -8.48
CA PHE A 28 -11.43 -15.95 -9.11
C PHE A 28 -12.05 -16.32 -10.47
N ALA A 29 -11.85 -17.53 -10.99
CA ALA A 29 -12.34 -17.93 -12.31
C ALA A 29 -13.83 -18.34 -12.37
N GLY A 30 -14.63 -18.15 -11.34
CA GLY A 30 -15.92 -18.80 -11.15
C GLY A 30 -17.20 -17.96 -11.25
N LEU A 31 -17.18 -16.67 -11.55
CA LEU A 31 -18.41 -15.85 -11.58
C LEU A 31 -18.46 -14.82 -12.74
N ALA A 32 -18.60 -15.29 -13.94
CA ALA A 32 -18.97 -14.43 -15.08
C ALA A 32 -20.11 -15.05 -15.89
N SER A 33 -21.34 -14.87 -15.44
CA SER A 33 -22.53 -14.97 -16.29
C SER A 33 -23.68 -14.14 -15.70
N GLY A 34 -23.72 -12.86 -16.05
CA GLY A 34 -24.80 -11.92 -15.70
C GLY A 34 -25.10 -10.99 -16.88
N ARG A 35 -26.33 -11.01 -17.33
CA ARG A 35 -26.92 -10.41 -18.52
C ARG A 35 -26.59 -8.92 -18.72
N HIS A 36 -26.19 -8.54 -19.93
CA HIS A 36 -25.98 -7.18 -20.39
C HIS A 36 -27.31 -6.41 -20.51
N GLY A 37 -27.47 -5.42 -19.62
CA GLY A 37 -28.40 -4.31 -19.85
C GLY A 37 -27.69 -3.24 -20.66
N ALA A 38 -28.31 -2.74 -21.72
CA ALA A 38 -27.77 -1.66 -22.56
C ALA A 38 -27.60 -0.38 -21.69
N SER A 39 -26.37 -0.01 -21.42
CA SER A 39 -26.00 1.28 -20.84
C SER A 39 -25.93 2.32 -21.96
N ALA A 40 -26.50 3.50 -21.74
CA ALA A 40 -26.35 4.62 -22.67
C ALA A 40 -24.85 4.95 -22.81
N ALA A 41 -24.39 5.11 -24.06
CA ALA A 41 -22.99 5.43 -24.35
C ALA A 41 -22.61 6.77 -23.72
N VAL A 42 -21.75 6.74 -22.71
CA VAL A 42 -21.09 7.93 -22.17
C VAL A 42 -20.11 8.43 -23.23
N PRO A 43 -20.07 9.75 -23.54
CA PRO A 43 -19.17 10.27 -24.57
C PRO A 43 -17.72 9.93 -24.19
N ALA A 44 -16.96 9.41 -25.15
CA ALA A 44 -15.53 9.15 -24.99
C ALA A 44 -14.82 10.47 -24.74
N VAL A 45 -14.20 10.63 -23.56
CA VAL A 45 -13.21 11.67 -23.34
C VAL A 45 -11.96 11.25 -24.10
N ASP A 46 -11.36 12.18 -24.80
CA ASP A 46 -10.13 11.91 -25.55
C ASP A 46 -9.04 11.42 -24.57
N VAL A 47 -8.50 10.23 -24.82
CA VAL A 47 -7.40 9.62 -24.02
C VAL A 47 -6.24 10.60 -23.86
N SER A 48 -6.07 11.53 -24.79
CA SER A 48 -5.14 12.66 -24.72
C SER A 48 -5.34 13.53 -23.47
N THR A 49 -6.58 13.72 -22.99
CA THR A 49 -6.89 14.58 -21.82
C THR A 49 -6.41 13.93 -20.52
N ALA A 50 -6.66 12.64 -20.32
CA ALA A 50 -6.15 11.91 -19.14
C ALA A 50 -4.62 11.83 -19.13
N GLN A 51 -4.01 11.56 -20.30
CA GLN A 51 -2.56 11.53 -20.45
C GLN A 51 -1.93 12.89 -20.17
N LYS A 52 -2.55 13.97 -20.67
CA LYS A 52 -2.09 15.33 -20.38
C LYS A 52 -2.19 15.66 -18.91
N LEU A 53 -3.29 15.32 -18.24
CA LEU A 53 -3.46 15.53 -16.80
C LEU A 53 -2.34 14.84 -16.01
N LEU A 54 -2.02 13.60 -16.34
CA LEU A 54 -0.95 12.84 -15.68
C LEU A 54 0.45 13.38 -16.01
N ALA A 55 0.65 13.97 -17.19
CA ALA A 55 1.91 14.63 -17.54
C ALA A 55 2.11 15.98 -16.80
N ASP A 56 1.02 16.70 -16.56
CA ASP A 56 1.04 18.00 -15.91
C ASP A 56 1.05 17.90 -14.37
N ASN A 57 0.72 16.71 -13.80
CA ASN A 57 0.57 16.50 -12.37
C ASN A 57 1.35 15.26 -11.91
N ILE A 58 1.94 15.32 -10.72
CA ILE A 58 2.61 14.18 -10.11
C ILE A 58 1.54 13.16 -9.67
N SER A 59 1.53 11.99 -10.30
CA SER A 59 0.67 10.88 -9.92
C SER A 59 1.34 10.01 -8.87
N VAL A 60 0.58 9.60 -7.85
CA VAL A 60 1.06 8.80 -6.73
C VAL A 60 0.09 7.67 -6.47
N ASP A 61 0.57 6.43 -6.46
CA ASP A 61 -0.11 5.32 -5.81
C ASP A 61 0.41 5.24 -4.37
N VAL A 62 -0.46 5.55 -3.41
CA VAL A 62 -0.06 5.74 -2.01
C VAL A 62 0.18 4.44 -1.25
N HIS A 63 -0.07 3.27 -1.89
CA HIS A 63 0.27 1.95 -1.37
C HIS A 63 0.20 0.87 -2.46
N THR A 64 1.27 0.11 -2.62
CA THR A 64 1.33 -0.99 -3.59
C THR A 64 2.39 -2.01 -3.23
N HIS A 65 2.17 -3.26 -3.68
CA HIS A 65 3.15 -4.34 -3.61
C HIS A 65 3.90 -4.58 -4.93
N GLY A 66 3.71 -3.68 -5.91
CA GLY A 66 4.42 -3.73 -7.19
C GLY A 66 3.82 -4.63 -8.27
N GLY A 67 2.61 -5.15 -8.06
CA GLY A 67 1.87 -5.90 -9.08
C GLY A 67 2.03 -7.43 -9.06
N ALA A 68 1.55 -8.11 -10.12
CA ALA A 68 1.43 -9.57 -10.20
C ALA A 68 2.74 -10.35 -10.05
N THR A 69 3.84 -9.72 -10.36
CA THR A 69 5.18 -10.26 -10.18
C THR A 69 5.78 -9.86 -8.85
N GLY A 70 4.94 -9.36 -8.01
CA GLY A 70 5.03 -8.71 -6.73
C GLY A 70 6.33 -8.87 -5.98
N VAL A 71 6.74 -7.76 -5.45
CA VAL A 71 7.73 -7.61 -4.37
C VAL A 71 7.56 -8.63 -3.24
N ILE A 72 6.34 -9.19 -3.11
CA ILE A 72 6.00 -10.24 -2.15
C ILE A 72 6.58 -11.60 -2.55
N ALA A 73 6.75 -11.88 -3.86
CA ALA A 73 7.31 -13.15 -4.32
C ALA A 73 8.82 -13.02 -4.53
N ALA A 74 9.60 -13.59 -3.63
CA ALA A 74 11.03 -13.73 -3.86
C ALA A 74 11.27 -14.45 -5.21
N GLY A 75 11.88 -13.75 -6.18
CA GLY A 75 12.19 -14.28 -7.51
C GLY A 75 11.28 -13.81 -8.65
N ALA A 76 10.34 -12.88 -8.41
CA ALA A 76 9.62 -12.23 -9.49
C ALA A 76 10.55 -11.38 -10.37
N PRO A 77 10.27 -11.23 -11.69
CA PRO A 77 11.06 -10.38 -12.56
C PRO A 77 10.93 -8.91 -12.14
N ASP A 78 12.00 -8.33 -11.66
CA ASP A 78 12.04 -6.99 -11.06
C ASP A 78 11.71 -5.84 -12.05
N GLY A 79 11.82 -6.09 -13.36
CA GLY A 79 11.72 -5.06 -14.40
C GLY A 79 10.29 -4.57 -14.71
N ASP A 80 9.27 -5.20 -14.15
CA ASP A 80 7.90 -4.92 -14.53
C ASP A 80 7.33 -3.70 -13.83
N LEU A 81 7.80 -3.36 -12.61
CA LEU A 81 7.32 -2.20 -11.87
C LEU A 81 7.60 -0.89 -12.63
N ALA A 82 8.87 -0.63 -12.97
CA ALA A 82 9.28 0.60 -13.65
C ALA A 82 8.58 0.76 -15.01
N ARG A 83 8.50 -0.33 -15.78
CA ARG A 83 7.84 -0.37 -17.08
C ARG A 83 6.33 -0.16 -16.95
N GLY A 84 5.67 -0.81 -16.00
CA GLY A 84 4.26 -0.60 -15.70
C GLY A 84 3.96 0.83 -15.27
N MET A 85 4.77 1.40 -14.37
CA MET A 85 4.65 2.82 -13.97
C MET A 85 4.76 3.76 -15.17
N GLN A 86 5.74 3.53 -16.06
CA GLN A 86 5.90 4.34 -17.28
C GLN A 86 4.71 4.21 -18.22
N ALA A 87 4.22 2.99 -18.46
CA ALA A 87 3.09 2.73 -19.33
C ALA A 87 1.79 3.37 -18.80
N GLY A 88 1.53 3.25 -17.49
CA GLY A 88 0.38 3.86 -16.80
C GLY A 88 0.54 5.34 -16.46
N ARG A 89 1.73 5.93 -16.71
CA ARG A 89 2.08 7.30 -16.30
C ARG A 89 1.94 7.53 -14.80
N VAL A 90 2.26 6.51 -13.99
CA VAL A 90 2.36 6.62 -12.54
C VAL A 90 3.78 7.10 -12.20
N ALA A 91 3.90 8.31 -11.72
CA ALA A 91 5.20 8.91 -11.44
C ALA A 91 5.84 8.33 -10.17
N ILE A 92 5.04 8.09 -9.14
CA ILE A 92 5.47 7.71 -7.80
C ILE A 92 4.62 6.54 -7.30
N VAL A 93 5.25 5.60 -6.60
CA VAL A 93 4.52 4.59 -5.81
C VAL A 93 5.10 4.52 -4.41
N CYS A 94 4.24 4.37 -3.40
CA CYS A 94 4.65 3.95 -2.07
C CYS A 94 4.76 2.42 -2.10
N LEU A 95 6.00 1.93 -2.16
CA LEU A 95 6.29 0.51 -2.31
C LEU A 95 6.43 -0.14 -0.94
N ALA A 96 5.50 -1.04 -0.63
CA ALA A 96 5.37 -1.63 0.69
C ALA A 96 6.33 -2.80 0.93
N ASP A 97 7.05 -2.76 2.05
CA ASP A 97 7.59 -3.92 2.74
C ASP A 97 6.55 -4.46 3.73
N VAL A 98 6.42 -5.78 3.81
CA VAL A 98 5.45 -6.48 4.68
C VAL A 98 6.21 -7.34 5.69
N PRO A 99 6.64 -6.78 6.83
CA PRO A 99 7.51 -7.49 7.78
C PRO A 99 6.91 -8.77 8.37
N ASP A 100 5.60 -8.84 8.55
CA ASP A 100 4.91 -10.03 9.07
C ASP A 100 4.61 -11.10 8.02
N LEU A 101 4.92 -10.86 6.74
CA LEU A 101 4.69 -11.81 5.65
C LEU A 101 5.19 -13.25 5.94
N PRO A 102 6.35 -13.46 6.58
CA PRO A 102 6.81 -14.80 6.94
C PRO A 102 5.87 -15.56 7.88
N LEU A 103 4.99 -14.88 8.60
CA LEU A 103 4.05 -15.49 9.54
C LEU A 103 2.70 -15.79 8.91
N LEU A 104 2.40 -15.14 7.77
CA LEU A 104 1.08 -15.20 7.17
C LEU A 104 0.83 -16.51 6.45
N GLY A 105 -0.39 -16.97 6.56
CA GLY A 105 -0.91 -18.16 5.87
C GLY A 105 -2.42 -18.12 5.84
N ARG A 106 -3.03 -19.12 5.18
CA ARG A 106 -4.48 -19.28 5.18
C ARG A 106 -4.89 -20.24 6.29
N ASP A 107 -5.83 -19.81 7.14
CA ASP A 107 -6.43 -20.66 8.14
C ASP A 107 -7.35 -21.74 7.51
N GLU A 108 -8.02 -22.54 8.33
CA GLU A 108 -8.95 -23.60 7.89
C GLU A 108 -10.13 -23.02 7.07
N GLN A 109 -10.50 -21.77 7.32
CA GLN A 109 -11.53 -21.03 6.60
C GLN A 109 -10.97 -20.31 5.34
N LYS A 110 -9.68 -20.52 4.99
CA LYS A 110 -8.95 -19.89 3.88
C LYS A 110 -8.78 -18.36 4.03
N VAL A 111 -8.93 -17.86 5.23
CA VAL A 111 -8.69 -16.45 5.56
C VAL A 111 -7.20 -16.22 5.81
N LEU A 112 -6.65 -15.12 5.28
CA LEU A 112 -5.25 -14.73 5.51
C LEU A 112 -5.08 -14.24 6.95
N ARG A 113 -4.18 -14.90 7.70
CA ARG A 113 -3.88 -14.59 9.11
C ARG A 113 -2.44 -14.97 9.44
N ALA A 114 -1.95 -14.53 10.59
CA ALA A 114 -0.76 -15.12 11.20
C ALA A 114 -1.07 -16.57 11.63
N VAL A 115 -0.38 -17.54 11.04
CA VAL A 115 -0.55 -18.98 11.31
C VAL A 115 0.56 -19.54 12.20
N ARG A 116 1.53 -18.75 12.59
CA ARG A 116 2.62 -19.08 13.50
C ARG A 116 3.16 -17.84 14.21
N GLN A 117 3.92 -18.05 15.27
CA GLN A 117 4.63 -16.98 15.97
C GLN A 117 6.02 -16.77 15.37
N ALA A 118 6.52 -15.54 15.46
CA ALA A 118 7.90 -15.22 15.09
C ALA A 118 8.88 -15.69 16.17
N ALA A 119 10.06 -16.12 15.74
CA ALA A 119 11.20 -16.20 16.65
C ALA A 119 11.71 -14.77 16.95
N PRO A 120 12.29 -14.52 18.15
CA PRO A 120 12.85 -13.20 18.46
C PRO A 120 13.88 -12.74 17.39
N GLY A 121 13.73 -11.54 16.88
CA GLY A 121 14.56 -10.96 15.85
C GLY A 121 14.25 -11.43 14.42
N GLN A 122 13.34 -12.38 14.24
CA GLN A 122 13.02 -12.93 12.88
C GLN A 122 12.43 -11.88 11.96
N LEU A 123 11.45 -11.09 12.44
CA LEU A 123 10.77 -10.09 11.62
C LEU A 123 11.69 -8.90 11.35
N TYR A 124 12.51 -8.54 12.30
CA TYR A 124 13.52 -7.50 12.12
C TYR A 124 14.55 -7.88 11.05
N GLN A 125 15.10 -9.11 11.10
CA GLN A 125 16.03 -9.56 10.07
C GLN A 125 15.36 -9.62 8.70
N TYR A 126 14.13 -10.12 8.63
CA TYR A 126 13.37 -10.15 7.39
C TYR A 126 13.16 -8.75 6.81
N HIS A 127 12.80 -7.77 7.65
CA HIS A 127 12.68 -6.36 7.25
C HIS A 127 14.00 -5.81 6.68
N LEU A 128 15.13 -6.07 7.33
CA LEU A 128 16.45 -5.62 6.82
C LEU A 128 16.78 -6.24 5.46
N ASP A 129 16.49 -7.53 5.28
CA ASP A 129 16.68 -8.24 4.00
C ASP A 129 15.79 -7.63 2.91
N ARG A 130 14.56 -7.25 3.24
CA ARG A 130 13.62 -6.58 2.32
C ARG A 130 14.09 -5.18 1.92
N LEU A 131 14.60 -4.39 2.85
CA LEU A 131 15.20 -3.09 2.54
C LEU A 131 16.40 -3.26 1.60
N GLY A 132 17.25 -4.27 1.83
CA GLY A 132 18.36 -4.62 0.92
C GLY A 132 17.86 -4.98 -0.48
N TRP A 133 16.79 -5.75 -0.59
CA TRP A 133 16.16 -6.07 -1.87
C TRP A 133 15.64 -4.81 -2.59
N MET A 134 15.02 -3.85 -1.87
CA MET A 134 14.57 -2.58 -2.44
C MET A 134 15.75 -1.71 -2.91
N ASP A 135 16.88 -1.74 -2.20
CA ASP A 135 18.12 -1.06 -2.63
C ASP A 135 18.59 -1.62 -3.98
N ASP A 136 18.58 -2.95 -4.14
CA ASP A 136 18.93 -3.63 -5.37
C ASP A 136 17.95 -3.32 -6.52
N LEU A 137 16.64 -3.28 -6.22
CA LEU A 137 15.59 -2.93 -7.19
C LEU A 137 15.83 -1.52 -7.77
N VAL A 138 16.03 -0.55 -6.90
CA VAL A 138 16.32 0.85 -7.26
C VAL A 138 17.57 0.92 -8.14
N ALA A 139 18.65 0.26 -7.72
CA ALA A 139 19.92 0.31 -8.44
C ALA A 139 19.85 -0.34 -9.84
N ARG A 140 19.12 -1.46 -9.98
CA ARG A 140 19.06 -2.22 -11.25
C ARG A 140 18.11 -1.63 -12.28
N HIS A 141 17.01 -0.99 -11.87
CA HIS A 141 15.94 -0.62 -12.79
C HIS A 141 15.81 0.89 -13.02
N GLY A 142 16.78 1.69 -12.55
CA GLY A 142 16.76 3.13 -12.75
C GLY A 142 15.58 3.85 -12.08
N ILE A 143 15.00 3.20 -11.08
CA ILE A 143 13.96 3.78 -10.24
C ILE A 143 14.62 4.72 -9.24
N ARG A 144 14.03 5.89 -8.98
CA ARG A 144 14.53 6.81 -7.97
C ARG A 144 13.93 6.48 -6.61
N ARG A 145 14.71 6.50 -5.55
CA ARG A 145 14.18 6.57 -4.19
C ARG A 145 13.94 8.04 -3.84
N ALA A 146 12.71 8.38 -3.51
CA ALA A 146 12.34 9.72 -3.11
C ALA A 146 12.28 9.82 -1.57
N LEU A 147 12.99 10.78 -1.01
CA LEU A 147 13.06 11.06 0.42
C LEU A 147 12.40 12.39 0.77
N THR A 148 12.23 13.27 -0.21
CA THR A 148 11.78 14.66 -0.09
C THR A 148 10.78 15.01 -1.19
N VAL A 149 10.00 16.09 -1.00
CA VAL A 149 9.13 16.63 -2.06
C VAL A 149 9.93 17.07 -3.27
N ALA A 150 11.14 17.59 -3.05
CA ALA A 150 12.04 17.96 -4.13
C ALA A 150 12.44 16.76 -4.99
N ASP A 151 12.66 15.58 -4.38
CA ASP A 151 12.92 14.34 -5.12
C ASP A 151 11.73 13.92 -5.98
N LEU A 152 10.49 14.01 -5.44
CA LEU A 152 9.26 13.69 -6.16
C LEU A 152 9.10 14.60 -7.41
N ARG A 153 9.31 15.89 -7.23
CA ARG A 153 9.27 16.88 -8.34
C ARG A 153 10.35 16.61 -9.38
N ALA A 154 11.57 16.31 -8.94
CA ALA A 154 12.68 16.04 -9.85
C ALA A 154 12.47 14.74 -10.64
N ALA A 155 11.94 13.69 -10.00
CA ALA A 155 11.61 12.43 -10.67
C ALA A 155 10.53 12.63 -11.74
N HIS A 156 9.44 13.32 -11.40
CA HIS A 156 8.37 13.65 -12.34
C HIS A 156 8.86 14.48 -13.52
N ALA A 157 9.62 15.56 -13.26
CA ALA A 157 10.16 16.41 -14.31
C ALA A 157 11.13 15.67 -15.25
N ALA A 158 11.83 14.65 -14.75
CA ALA A 158 12.73 13.81 -15.55
C ALA A 158 11.98 12.66 -16.27
N GLY A 159 10.68 12.46 -16.03
CA GLY A 159 9.94 11.28 -16.50
C GLY A 159 10.49 9.96 -15.94
N GLN A 160 11.17 10.02 -14.79
CA GLN A 160 11.79 8.87 -14.14
C GLN A 160 10.88 8.33 -13.04
N PRO A 161 10.51 7.03 -13.06
CA PRO A 161 9.76 6.41 -11.98
C PRO A 161 10.46 6.56 -10.63
N ALA A 162 9.70 6.82 -9.57
CA ALA A 162 10.27 6.87 -8.22
C ALA A 162 9.43 6.07 -7.22
N ILE A 163 10.10 5.58 -6.17
CA ILE A 163 9.45 4.95 -5.03
C ILE A 163 9.65 5.78 -3.77
N ILE A 164 8.63 5.77 -2.92
CA ILE A 164 8.73 6.05 -1.50
C ILE A 164 8.71 4.69 -0.82
N VAL A 165 9.70 4.41 0.03
CA VAL A 165 9.70 3.15 0.79
C VAL A 165 8.65 3.26 1.88
N ASP A 166 7.70 2.34 1.84
CA ASP A 166 6.59 2.17 2.76
C ASP A 166 6.77 0.87 3.56
N ILE A 167 6.26 0.82 4.78
CA ILE A 167 6.25 -0.40 5.59
C ILE A 167 4.82 -0.69 6.01
N GLU A 168 4.33 -1.87 5.70
CA GLU A 168 3.01 -2.36 6.06
C GLU A 168 3.08 -3.26 7.31
N GLY A 169 2.84 -2.65 8.48
CA GLY A 169 2.94 -3.28 9.77
C GLY A 169 4.33 -3.15 10.42
N LEU A 170 4.37 -2.62 11.65
CA LEU A 170 5.63 -2.38 12.36
C LEU A 170 5.99 -3.53 13.32
N ASP A 171 5.62 -4.76 12.96
CA ASP A 171 5.88 -5.97 13.75
C ASP A 171 7.37 -6.22 13.97
N PHE A 172 8.21 -5.75 13.05
CA PHE A 172 9.68 -5.86 13.12
C PHE A 172 10.30 -5.03 14.27
N LEU A 173 9.54 -4.07 14.81
CA LEU A 173 10.03 -3.31 15.97
C LEU A 173 10.25 -4.21 17.20
N GLU A 174 9.42 -5.21 17.42
CA GLU A 174 9.51 -6.12 18.57
C GLU A 174 9.72 -5.34 19.88
N GLY A 175 8.95 -4.25 20.09
CA GLY A 175 9.03 -3.36 21.25
C GLY A 175 10.27 -2.44 21.31
N LYS A 176 11.07 -2.33 20.24
CA LYS A 176 12.32 -1.57 20.17
C LYS A 176 12.20 -0.35 19.26
N LEU A 177 12.01 0.82 19.86
CA LEU A 177 11.78 2.07 19.11
C LEU A 177 12.98 2.50 18.25
N GLU A 178 14.21 2.14 18.64
CA GLU A 178 15.43 2.43 17.88
C GLU A 178 15.44 1.84 16.47
N ARG A 179 14.74 0.72 16.24
CA ARG A 179 14.62 0.10 14.92
C ARG A 179 13.81 0.96 13.92
N LEU A 180 12.91 1.80 14.43
CA LEU A 180 12.18 2.77 13.61
C LEU A 180 13.13 3.84 13.06
N GLU A 181 14.02 4.36 13.90
CA GLU A 181 15.01 5.35 13.48
C GLU A 181 16.00 4.76 12.47
N GLU A 182 16.43 3.52 12.66
CA GLU A 182 17.26 2.79 11.70
C GLU A 182 16.56 2.65 10.34
N SER A 183 15.29 2.27 10.32
CA SER A 183 14.50 2.19 9.08
C SER A 183 14.37 3.55 8.38
N TYR A 184 14.16 4.63 9.13
CA TYR A 184 14.19 5.98 8.60
C TYR A 184 15.55 6.33 7.94
N GLN A 185 16.66 6.00 8.59
CA GLN A 185 18.01 6.21 8.02
C GLN A 185 18.23 5.38 6.75
N ARG A 186 17.56 4.23 6.61
CA ARG A 186 17.53 3.40 5.39
C ARG A 186 16.57 3.93 4.31
N GLY A 187 15.93 5.09 4.53
CA GLY A 187 15.12 5.79 3.55
C GLY A 187 13.64 5.50 3.58
N VAL A 188 13.12 4.86 4.62
CA VAL A 188 11.67 4.71 4.84
C VAL A 188 11.04 6.07 5.12
N ARG A 189 9.87 6.34 4.51
CA ARG A 189 9.15 7.61 4.68
C ARG A 189 7.67 7.45 4.99
N THR A 190 7.12 6.25 4.87
CA THR A 190 5.75 5.91 5.30
C THR A 190 5.82 4.68 6.18
N MET A 191 5.08 4.68 7.29
CA MET A 191 5.02 3.57 8.23
C MET A 191 3.59 3.32 8.68
N GLN A 192 3.07 2.13 8.35
CA GLN A 192 1.76 1.64 8.75
C GLN A 192 1.88 0.87 10.07
N LEU A 193 1.08 1.24 11.06
CA LEU A 193 1.21 0.80 12.45
C LEU A 193 1.01 -0.70 12.65
N VAL A 194 0.00 -1.29 12.01
CA VAL A 194 -0.45 -2.68 12.22
C VAL A 194 -0.80 -3.34 10.88
N HIS A 195 -0.75 -4.69 10.80
CA HIS A 195 -1.15 -5.43 9.61
C HIS A 195 -2.03 -6.64 9.98
N TYR A 196 -1.62 -7.88 9.75
CA TYR A 196 -2.37 -9.10 10.05
C TYR A 196 -1.85 -9.87 11.28
N THR A 197 -0.80 -9.37 11.91
CA THR A 197 -0.18 -9.98 13.09
C THR A 197 -0.36 -9.09 14.31
N PRO A 198 -0.76 -9.64 15.47
CA PRO A 198 -0.77 -8.88 16.72
C PRO A 198 0.61 -8.34 17.06
N ASN A 199 0.71 -7.05 17.33
CA ASN A 199 1.94 -6.39 17.76
C ASN A 199 1.71 -5.49 18.97
N GLU A 200 2.76 -4.85 19.47
CA GLU A 200 2.72 -4.04 20.69
C GLU A 200 2.16 -2.62 20.46
N ILE A 201 1.73 -2.28 19.25
CA ILE A 201 1.34 -0.93 18.84
C ILE A 201 -0.15 -0.68 19.04
N GLY A 202 -0.99 -1.64 18.61
CA GLY A 202 -2.43 -1.46 18.71
C GLY A 202 -3.24 -2.58 18.05
N ASP A 203 -4.55 -2.43 18.10
CA ASP A 203 -5.48 -3.40 17.53
C ASP A 203 -5.69 -3.17 16.04
N PHE A 204 -5.80 -4.27 15.28
CA PHE A 204 -6.07 -4.28 13.84
C PHE A 204 -7.43 -4.91 13.52
N GLN A 205 -8.01 -4.56 12.35
CA GLN A 205 -9.41 -4.84 11.99
C GLN A 205 -9.78 -6.33 11.93
N THR A 206 -8.85 -7.18 11.47
CA THR A 206 -9.09 -8.62 11.22
C THR A 206 -8.66 -9.51 12.38
N GLY A 207 -8.24 -8.93 13.51
CA GLY A 207 -7.81 -9.61 14.72
C GLY A 207 -8.75 -9.40 15.90
N ALA A 208 -8.48 -10.11 16.99
CA ALA A 208 -9.15 -9.86 18.25
C ALA A 208 -8.68 -8.52 18.84
N VAL A 209 -9.60 -7.76 19.43
CA VAL A 209 -9.27 -6.57 20.21
C VAL A 209 -8.61 -7.01 21.51
N VAL A 210 -7.34 -6.68 21.71
CA VAL A 210 -6.54 -7.08 22.88
C VAL A 210 -5.97 -5.90 23.65
N HIS A 211 -5.84 -4.72 23.01
CA HIS A 211 -5.27 -3.51 23.59
C HIS A 211 -6.32 -2.42 23.88
N ASN A 212 -7.54 -2.61 23.39
CA ASN A 212 -8.59 -1.58 23.40
C ASN A 212 -8.15 -0.29 22.65
N GLY A 213 -7.47 -0.47 21.53
CA GLY A 213 -6.98 0.58 20.64
C GLY A 213 -5.46 0.71 20.58
N LEU A 214 -4.96 1.94 20.58
CA LEU A 214 -3.53 2.26 20.55
C LEU A 214 -2.89 2.06 21.93
N THR A 215 -1.72 1.42 21.95
CA THR A 215 -0.97 1.25 23.22
C THR A 215 -0.11 2.48 23.55
N PRO A 216 0.43 2.58 24.78
CA PRO A 216 1.46 3.59 25.10
C PRO A 216 2.69 3.52 24.19
N PHE A 217 3.16 2.30 23.84
CA PHE A 217 4.28 2.11 22.90
C PHE A 217 3.88 2.59 21.48
N GLY A 218 2.65 2.29 21.01
CA GLY A 218 2.13 2.81 19.76
C GLY A 218 2.10 4.35 19.73
N ALA A 219 1.76 4.99 20.84
CA ALA A 219 1.82 6.45 20.93
C ALA A 219 3.27 6.98 20.85
N ASP A 220 4.25 6.27 21.41
CA ASP A 220 5.68 6.63 21.30
C ASP A 220 6.20 6.42 19.87
N VAL A 221 5.74 5.37 19.17
CA VAL A 221 6.01 5.16 17.75
C VAL A 221 5.49 6.34 16.90
N ILE A 222 4.24 6.78 17.11
CA ILE A 222 3.69 7.95 16.40
C ILE A 222 4.49 9.22 16.69
N ARG A 223 4.86 9.47 17.95
CA ARG A 223 5.70 10.62 18.30
C ARG A 223 7.08 10.57 17.63
N ALA A 224 7.66 9.38 17.50
CA ALA A 224 8.92 9.20 16.76
C ALA A 224 8.75 9.48 15.26
N CYS A 225 7.67 8.98 14.63
CA CYS A 225 7.34 9.30 13.24
C CYS A 225 7.19 10.82 13.02
N ASN A 226 6.43 11.50 13.90
CA ASN A 226 6.28 12.96 13.86
C ASN A 226 7.61 13.69 13.93
N ARG A 227 8.52 13.25 14.80
CA ARG A 227 9.85 13.87 14.99
C ARG A 227 10.76 13.67 13.79
N LEU A 228 10.73 12.49 13.18
CA LEU A 228 11.57 12.12 12.05
C LEU A 228 11.05 12.63 10.70
N GLY A 229 9.78 12.99 10.61
CA GLY A 229 9.17 13.39 9.34
C GLY A 229 8.69 12.20 8.52
N VAL A 230 8.16 11.17 9.18
CA VAL A 230 7.58 9.96 8.57
C VAL A 230 6.06 10.10 8.53
N VAL A 231 5.45 9.77 7.39
CA VAL A 231 3.99 9.69 7.26
C VAL A 231 3.49 8.50 8.08
N VAL A 232 2.56 8.76 8.99
CA VAL A 232 1.90 7.71 9.79
C VAL A 232 0.71 7.17 9.01
N ASP A 233 0.76 5.89 8.68
CA ASP A 233 -0.33 5.18 8.02
C ASP A 233 -1.09 4.32 9.03
N VAL A 234 -2.43 4.40 8.99
CA VAL A 234 -3.33 3.69 9.89
C VAL A 234 -4.23 2.68 9.16
N ALA A 235 -3.89 2.32 7.91
CA ALA A 235 -4.57 1.21 7.25
C ALA A 235 -4.46 -0.06 8.12
N HIS A 236 -5.42 -0.97 8.00
CA HIS A 236 -5.60 -2.13 8.87
C HIS A 236 -5.99 -1.85 10.34
N ALA A 237 -5.74 -0.65 10.88
CA ALA A 237 -6.05 -0.36 12.27
C ALA A 237 -7.56 -0.34 12.55
N THR A 238 -7.95 -0.76 13.76
CA THR A 238 -9.35 -0.61 14.20
C THR A 238 -9.72 0.86 14.32
N GLU A 239 -11.00 1.20 14.22
CA GLU A 239 -11.48 2.57 14.43
C GLU A 239 -11.05 3.12 15.81
N GLY A 240 -11.01 2.26 16.85
CA GLY A 240 -10.52 2.62 18.18
C GLY A 240 -9.05 3.03 18.17
N THR A 241 -8.20 2.26 17.50
CA THR A 241 -6.78 2.57 17.32
C THR A 241 -6.59 3.88 16.56
N VAL A 242 -7.34 4.08 15.47
CA VAL A 242 -7.27 5.30 14.65
C VAL A 242 -7.70 6.54 15.42
N ARG A 243 -8.82 6.48 16.17
CA ARG A 243 -9.27 7.60 16.99
C ARG A 243 -8.25 8.01 18.06
N GLN A 244 -7.52 7.03 18.61
CA GLN A 244 -6.47 7.30 19.59
C GLN A 244 -5.19 7.79 18.90
N ALA A 245 -4.82 7.26 17.74
CA ALA A 245 -3.70 7.75 16.93
C ALA A 245 -3.91 9.23 16.51
N ALA A 246 -5.12 9.60 16.10
CA ALA A 246 -5.47 10.97 15.73
C ALA A 246 -5.29 11.99 16.86
N ARG A 247 -5.32 11.57 18.13
CA ARG A 247 -5.05 12.43 19.29
C ARG A 247 -3.56 12.63 19.58
N VAL A 248 -2.71 11.79 19.01
CA VAL A 248 -1.26 11.79 19.26
C VAL A 248 -0.49 12.40 18.08
N VAL A 249 -0.96 12.14 16.86
CA VAL A 249 -0.30 12.63 15.66
C VAL A 249 -0.35 14.16 15.58
N THR A 250 0.72 14.77 15.04
CA THR A 250 0.82 16.23 14.83
C THR A 250 0.87 16.61 13.35
N THR A 251 0.87 15.62 12.48
CA THR A 251 0.83 15.73 11.01
C THR A 251 -0.39 14.99 10.47
N PRO A 252 -0.83 15.23 9.22
CA PRO A 252 -1.95 14.51 8.66
C PRO A 252 -1.73 13.00 8.64
N LEU A 253 -2.74 12.21 9.02
CA LEU A 253 -2.72 10.76 8.89
C LEU A 253 -2.92 10.32 7.43
N LEU A 254 -2.30 9.22 7.06
CA LEU A 254 -2.65 8.43 5.89
C LEU A 254 -3.47 7.22 6.34
N LEU A 255 -4.51 6.85 5.59
CA LEU A 255 -5.07 5.51 5.57
C LEU A 255 -4.90 5.02 4.13
N SER A 256 -3.84 4.30 3.87
CA SER A 256 -3.31 4.13 2.51
C SER A 256 -4.21 3.34 1.59
N HIS A 257 -4.96 2.33 2.08
CA HIS A 257 -5.77 1.45 1.26
C HIS A 257 -6.99 0.90 2.01
N THR A 258 -8.18 1.09 1.43
CA THR A 258 -9.46 0.61 1.96
C THR A 258 -10.60 0.88 0.96
N ALA A 259 -11.84 0.63 1.37
CA ALA A 259 -13.07 1.15 0.78
C ALA A 259 -14.11 1.41 1.87
N LEU A 260 -15.17 2.14 1.56
CA LEU A 260 -16.30 2.30 2.49
C LEU A 260 -17.06 0.98 2.66
N ARG A 261 -17.55 0.76 3.86
CA ARG A 261 -18.42 -0.38 4.16
C ARG A 261 -19.70 -0.29 3.34
N GLY A 262 -20.00 -1.38 2.62
CA GLY A 262 -21.14 -1.43 1.71
C GLY A 262 -20.87 -0.87 0.31
N SER A 263 -19.64 -0.40 0.03
CA SER A 263 -19.24 -0.07 -1.33
C SER A 263 -19.33 -1.28 -2.24
N LYS A 264 -19.41 -1.03 -3.56
CA LYS A 264 -19.41 -2.09 -4.59
C LYS A 264 -18.03 -2.74 -4.79
N ALA A 265 -17.06 -2.48 -3.90
CA ALA A 265 -15.79 -3.15 -3.91
C ALA A 265 -16.02 -4.65 -3.84
N GLN A 266 -15.58 -5.37 -4.86
CA GLN A 266 -15.73 -6.83 -4.94
C GLN A 266 -14.50 -7.49 -4.34
N GLY A 267 -14.69 -8.15 -3.20
CA GLY A 267 -13.64 -8.92 -2.57
C GLY A 267 -14.20 -10.07 -1.76
N PRO A 268 -13.39 -11.08 -1.45
CA PRO A 268 -13.77 -12.13 -0.55
C PRO A 268 -14.12 -11.57 0.84
N THR A 269 -14.88 -12.31 1.64
CA THR A 269 -15.37 -11.92 2.98
C THR A 269 -14.31 -11.21 3.86
N PRO A 270 -13.03 -11.60 3.89
CA PRO A 270 -12.00 -10.89 4.65
C PRO A 270 -11.79 -9.44 4.25
N LEU A 271 -12.00 -9.09 2.97
CA LEU A 271 -11.90 -7.70 2.52
C LEU A 271 -13.06 -6.84 3.06
N ALA A 272 -14.22 -7.43 3.34
CA ALA A 272 -15.33 -6.70 3.97
C ALA A 272 -15.00 -6.25 5.39
N GLU A 273 -14.21 -7.03 6.16
CA GLU A 273 -13.73 -6.64 7.49
C GLU A 273 -12.74 -5.47 7.45
N ARG A 274 -12.08 -5.27 6.29
CA ARG A 274 -11.13 -4.19 6.04
C ARG A 274 -11.79 -2.89 5.57
N GLN A 275 -13.08 -2.92 5.20
CA GLN A 275 -13.85 -1.74 4.85
C GLN A 275 -14.17 -0.90 6.10
N ILE A 276 -14.11 0.42 5.95
CA ILE A 276 -14.28 1.37 7.05
C ILE A 276 -15.67 2.01 7.08
N SER A 277 -16.11 2.42 8.26
CA SER A 277 -17.32 3.21 8.43
C SER A 277 -17.11 4.66 7.97
N PRO A 278 -18.19 5.41 7.64
CA PRO A 278 -18.11 6.84 7.40
C PRO A 278 -17.48 7.62 8.57
N ASP A 279 -17.75 7.20 9.81
CA ASP A 279 -17.18 7.87 10.99
C ASP A 279 -15.68 7.60 11.13
N HIS A 280 -15.23 6.39 10.81
CA HIS A 280 -13.81 6.08 10.74
C HIS A 280 -13.10 6.95 9.67
N ALA A 281 -13.70 7.11 8.49
CA ALA A 281 -13.18 7.96 7.42
C ALA A 281 -13.07 9.44 7.86
N ARG A 282 -14.08 9.97 8.54
CA ARG A 282 -14.07 11.36 9.04
C ARG A 282 -12.94 11.63 10.02
N VAL A 283 -12.59 10.67 10.88
CA VAL A 283 -11.45 10.83 11.81
C VAL A 283 -10.14 11.09 11.05
N ILE A 284 -9.92 10.41 9.92
CA ILE A 284 -8.74 10.66 9.07
C ILE A 284 -8.78 12.06 8.47
N ALA A 285 -9.93 12.45 7.89
CA ALA A 285 -10.12 13.77 7.28
C ALA A 285 -9.91 14.91 8.28
N GLU A 286 -10.39 14.77 9.52
CA GLU A 286 -10.23 15.75 10.61
C GLU A 286 -8.76 16.02 10.97
N THR A 287 -7.84 15.06 10.73
CA THR A 287 -6.40 15.31 10.86
C THR A 287 -5.79 16.07 9.68
N GLY A 288 -6.58 16.42 8.66
CA GLY A 288 -6.09 16.89 7.37
C GLY A 288 -5.56 15.76 6.48
N GLY A 289 -5.81 14.51 6.84
CA GLY A 289 -5.29 13.30 6.21
C GLY A 289 -5.89 12.96 4.85
N SER A 290 -5.56 11.78 4.33
CA SER A 290 -6.12 11.23 3.10
C SER A 290 -6.35 9.73 3.20
N ILE A 291 -7.32 9.24 2.44
CA ILE A 291 -7.74 7.85 2.38
C ILE A 291 -7.53 7.34 0.96
N GLY A 292 -6.67 6.32 0.80
CA GLY A 292 -6.46 5.62 -0.45
C GLY A 292 -7.56 4.59 -0.69
N ILE A 293 -8.08 4.56 -1.90
CA ILE A 293 -9.05 3.55 -2.32
C ILE A 293 -8.29 2.42 -3.01
N TRP A 294 -8.52 1.19 -2.55
CA TRP A 294 -7.90 -0.02 -3.10
C TRP A 294 -8.49 -0.42 -4.45
N HIS A 295 -7.81 -1.32 -5.16
CA HIS A 295 -8.13 -1.66 -6.55
C HIS A 295 -9.22 -2.74 -6.72
N PHE A 296 -9.79 -3.30 -5.67
CA PHE A 296 -10.70 -4.45 -5.73
C PHE A 296 -12.09 -4.10 -6.28
N PHE A 297 -12.14 -3.49 -7.45
CA PHE A 297 -13.35 -3.19 -8.21
C PHE A 297 -13.30 -3.89 -9.56
N ALA A 298 -14.48 -4.15 -10.16
CA ALA A 298 -14.58 -4.93 -11.39
C ALA A 298 -14.15 -4.15 -12.63
N SER A 299 -14.24 -2.82 -12.60
CA SER A 299 -13.93 -1.94 -13.73
C SER A 299 -13.45 -0.57 -13.29
N PRO A 300 -12.83 0.23 -14.18
CA PRO A 300 -12.49 1.62 -13.90
C PRO A 300 -13.70 2.47 -13.45
N GLU A 301 -14.87 2.29 -14.05
CA GLU A 301 -16.10 3.00 -13.67
C GLU A 301 -16.53 2.62 -12.23
N GLY A 302 -16.51 1.32 -11.89
CA GLY A 302 -16.81 0.85 -10.54
C GLY A 302 -15.82 1.39 -9.50
N TYR A 303 -14.54 1.52 -9.88
CA TYR A 303 -13.52 2.14 -9.04
C TYR A 303 -13.80 3.63 -8.80
N VAL A 304 -14.22 4.34 -9.85
CA VAL A 304 -14.63 5.76 -9.77
C VAL A 304 -15.86 5.94 -8.89
N ASP A 305 -16.82 5.00 -8.92
CA ASP A 305 -17.94 5.00 -7.97
C ASP A 305 -17.42 4.91 -6.52
N GLY A 306 -16.46 4.02 -6.24
CA GLY A 306 -15.84 3.90 -4.91
C GLY A 306 -15.08 5.16 -4.47
N LEU A 307 -14.36 5.83 -5.38
CA LEU A 307 -13.75 7.13 -5.13
C LEU A 307 -14.82 8.18 -4.76
N ARG A 308 -15.92 8.23 -5.50
CA ARG A 308 -17.03 9.16 -5.28
C ARG A 308 -17.71 8.93 -3.94
N GLU A 309 -18.01 7.67 -3.61
CA GLU A 309 -18.58 7.30 -2.31
C GLU A 309 -17.72 7.84 -1.16
N MET A 310 -16.38 7.73 -1.25
CA MET A 310 -15.49 8.28 -0.25
C MET A 310 -15.46 9.81 -0.26
N VAL A 311 -15.43 10.44 -1.44
CA VAL A 311 -15.50 11.92 -1.58
C VAL A 311 -16.77 12.49 -0.99
N ASP A 312 -17.90 11.81 -1.13
CA ASP A 312 -19.19 12.23 -0.55
C ASP A 312 -19.16 12.22 0.99
N VAL A 313 -18.31 11.42 1.60
CA VAL A 313 -18.16 11.32 3.06
C VAL A 313 -17.15 12.32 3.62
N VAL A 314 -16.00 12.49 2.97
CA VAL A 314 -14.86 13.23 3.53
C VAL A 314 -14.42 14.43 2.70
N GLY A 315 -14.96 14.61 1.51
CA GLY A 315 -14.53 15.65 0.57
C GLY A 315 -13.31 15.25 -0.28
N VAL A 316 -13.18 15.91 -1.43
CA VAL A 316 -12.17 15.58 -2.45
C VAL A 316 -10.72 15.77 -1.98
N ASP A 317 -10.50 16.64 -0.99
CA ASP A 317 -9.16 16.92 -0.43
C ASP A 317 -8.62 15.79 0.45
N HIS A 318 -9.42 14.76 0.72
CA HIS A 318 -9.12 13.67 1.64
C HIS A 318 -9.15 12.28 0.98
N VAL A 319 -9.12 12.20 -0.36
CA VAL A 319 -9.16 10.94 -1.10
C VAL A 319 -7.94 10.79 -2.00
N SER A 320 -7.38 9.60 -2.07
CA SER A 320 -6.22 9.24 -2.90
C SER A 320 -6.43 7.88 -3.58
N ILE A 321 -5.56 7.53 -4.52
CA ILE A 321 -5.44 6.18 -5.07
C ILE A 321 -4.40 5.44 -4.24
N GLY A 322 -4.83 4.37 -3.55
CA GLY A 322 -3.95 3.48 -2.80
C GLY A 322 -4.26 2.06 -3.22
N SER A 323 -3.62 1.61 -4.29
CA SER A 323 -4.12 0.47 -5.05
C SER A 323 -4.11 -0.85 -4.29
N ASP A 324 -3.21 -1.05 -3.36
CA ASP A 324 -2.93 -2.36 -2.74
C ASP A 324 -2.68 -3.43 -3.83
N HIS A 325 -1.94 -3.04 -4.89
CA HIS A 325 -1.84 -3.83 -6.11
C HIS A 325 -0.97 -5.06 -5.92
N LEU A 326 -1.62 -6.23 -5.91
CA LEU A 326 -1.02 -7.56 -5.81
C LEU A 326 -0.94 -8.30 -7.15
N GLY A 327 -1.57 -7.75 -8.20
CA GLY A 327 -1.74 -8.39 -9.51
C GLY A 327 -2.84 -9.43 -9.59
N GLY A 328 -3.28 -9.73 -10.82
CA GLY A 328 -4.24 -10.79 -11.12
C GLY A 328 -5.69 -10.53 -10.74
N VAL A 329 -6.00 -9.44 -10.03
CA VAL A 329 -7.35 -9.10 -9.55
C VAL A 329 -7.60 -7.60 -9.64
N GLY A 330 -8.88 -7.19 -9.63
CA GLY A 330 -9.30 -5.79 -9.56
C GLY A 330 -8.97 -4.98 -10.82
N VAL A 331 -9.03 -3.66 -10.69
CA VAL A 331 -8.85 -2.73 -11.82
C VAL A 331 -7.43 -2.77 -12.37
N PHE A 332 -6.43 -2.94 -11.51
CA PHE A 332 -5.02 -3.02 -11.90
C PHE A 332 -4.52 -4.46 -12.10
N LYS A 333 -5.41 -5.43 -12.34
CA LYS A 333 -5.06 -6.87 -12.47
C LYS A 333 -3.93 -7.16 -13.46
N ASP A 334 -3.81 -6.37 -14.52
CA ASP A 334 -2.81 -6.50 -15.57
C ASP A 334 -1.65 -5.49 -15.42
N GLY A 335 -1.63 -4.71 -14.33
CA GLY A 335 -0.61 -3.71 -14.02
C GLY A 335 -1.11 -2.27 -14.12
N TYR A 336 -0.16 -1.33 -14.04
CA TYR A 336 -0.45 0.10 -14.04
C TYR A 336 -0.95 0.67 -15.37
N ASP A 337 -0.93 -0.09 -16.46
CA ASP A 337 -1.51 0.33 -17.76
C ASP A 337 -2.97 0.80 -17.62
N ALA A 338 -3.72 0.23 -16.66
CA ALA A 338 -5.06 0.64 -16.32
C ALA A 338 -5.17 2.02 -15.65
N PHE A 339 -4.07 2.61 -15.14
CA PHE A 339 -4.12 3.88 -14.39
C PHE A 339 -4.65 5.04 -15.24
N THR A 340 -4.17 5.16 -16.48
CA THR A 340 -4.69 6.15 -17.44
C THR A 340 -6.18 5.94 -17.73
N GLN A 341 -6.65 4.68 -17.78
CA GLN A 341 -8.07 4.36 -17.97
C GLN A 341 -8.91 4.77 -16.74
N VAL A 342 -8.39 4.63 -15.53
CA VAL A 342 -9.04 5.11 -14.31
C VAL A 342 -9.18 6.63 -14.34
N VAL A 343 -8.11 7.35 -14.71
CA VAL A 343 -8.15 8.83 -14.83
C VAL A 343 -9.16 9.26 -15.90
N ASP A 344 -9.21 8.58 -17.04
CA ASP A 344 -10.22 8.82 -18.08
C ASP A 344 -11.64 8.57 -17.54
N ALA A 345 -11.85 7.47 -16.83
CA ALA A 345 -13.14 7.17 -16.19
C ALA A 345 -13.54 8.21 -15.12
N MET A 346 -12.59 8.76 -14.36
CA MET A 346 -12.84 9.86 -13.41
C MET A 346 -13.38 11.11 -14.12
N LEU A 347 -12.72 11.51 -15.22
CA LEU A 347 -13.15 12.67 -16.01
C LEU A 347 -14.53 12.45 -16.63
N ARG A 348 -14.78 11.28 -17.24
CA ARG A 348 -16.09 10.89 -17.79
C ARG A 348 -17.15 10.76 -16.71
N GLY A 349 -16.77 10.30 -15.52
CA GLY A 349 -17.63 10.17 -14.34
C GLY A 349 -17.97 11.52 -13.70
N GLY A 350 -17.43 12.65 -14.18
CA GLY A 350 -17.78 14.00 -13.75
C GLY A 350 -16.87 14.61 -12.69
N PHE A 351 -15.73 13.97 -12.37
CA PHE A 351 -14.67 14.67 -11.65
C PHE A 351 -14.07 15.74 -12.56
N THR A 352 -13.91 16.94 -12.06
CA THR A 352 -13.19 18.00 -12.77
C THR A 352 -11.70 17.66 -12.88
N PRO A 353 -10.96 18.23 -13.85
CA PRO A 353 -9.50 18.06 -13.92
C PRO A 353 -8.78 18.42 -12.61
N ALA A 354 -9.25 19.46 -11.90
CA ALA A 354 -8.68 19.88 -10.62
C ALA A 354 -8.92 18.86 -9.50
N GLU A 355 -10.12 18.30 -9.39
CA GLU A 355 -10.43 17.24 -8.43
C GLU A 355 -9.65 15.96 -8.75
N THR A 356 -9.58 15.60 -10.04
CA THR A 356 -8.79 14.45 -10.48
C THR A 356 -7.31 14.62 -10.10
N ALA A 357 -6.71 15.80 -10.34
CA ALA A 357 -5.33 16.09 -9.97
C ALA A 357 -5.07 15.97 -8.46
N LYS A 358 -6.04 16.38 -7.62
CA LYS A 358 -5.97 16.18 -6.17
C LYS A 358 -5.92 14.70 -5.80
N ILE A 359 -6.84 13.90 -6.33
CA ILE A 359 -6.98 12.48 -6.00
C ILE A 359 -5.78 11.66 -6.51
N VAL A 360 -5.31 11.92 -7.73
CA VAL A 360 -4.23 11.13 -8.33
C VAL A 360 -2.86 11.38 -7.70
N GLY A 361 -2.69 12.45 -6.88
CA GLY A 361 -1.41 12.68 -6.21
C GLY A 361 -1.34 13.93 -5.35
N GLY A 362 -2.10 14.99 -5.67
CA GLY A 362 -2.03 16.27 -4.96
C GLY A 362 -2.27 16.15 -3.45
N ASN A 363 -3.23 15.33 -3.04
CA ASN A 363 -3.55 15.09 -1.63
C ASN A 363 -2.41 14.40 -0.89
N TYR A 364 -1.78 13.40 -1.50
CA TYR A 364 -0.62 12.74 -0.89
C TYR A 364 0.59 13.67 -0.82
N LEU A 365 0.86 14.45 -1.87
CA LEU A 365 1.96 15.44 -1.85
C LEU A 365 1.80 16.43 -0.69
N ARG A 366 0.57 16.88 -0.41
CA ARG A 366 0.26 17.74 0.73
C ARG A 366 0.59 17.07 2.07
N ILE A 367 0.19 15.80 2.24
CA ILE A 367 0.49 15.03 3.45
C ILE A 367 1.99 14.81 3.61
N PHE A 368 2.66 14.41 2.53
CA PHE A 368 4.09 14.14 2.53
C PHE A 368 4.89 15.41 2.88
N ALA A 369 4.54 16.54 2.27
CA ALA A 369 5.16 17.83 2.58
C ALA A 369 4.97 18.24 4.05
N ALA A 370 3.76 18.07 4.58
CA ALA A 370 3.46 18.39 5.97
C ALA A 370 4.23 17.48 6.95
N SER A 371 4.40 16.20 6.62
CA SER A 371 5.14 15.24 7.44
C SER A 371 6.65 15.49 7.39
N THR A 372 7.22 15.68 6.19
CA THR A 372 8.67 15.94 6.00
C THR A 372 9.08 17.38 6.36
N ARG A 373 8.11 18.26 6.70
CA ARG A 373 8.33 19.68 7.04
C ARG A 373 8.95 20.50 5.90
N GLU A 374 8.56 20.18 4.67
CA GLU A 374 9.00 20.85 3.45
C GLU A 374 7.88 21.75 2.86
N ALA A 375 6.97 22.23 3.68
CA ALA A 375 5.86 23.08 3.28
C ALA A 375 6.28 24.53 3.04
#